data_920f591ecac6e7cbc021295f69a28f0b
#
_entry.id   920f591ecac6e7cbc021295f69a28f0b
#
_cell.length_a   1.000
_cell.length_b   1.000
_cell.length_c   1.000
_cell.angle_alpha   90.00
_cell.angle_beta   90.00
_cell.angle_gamma   90.00
#
_symmetry.space_group_name_H-M   'P 1'
#
loop_
_entity.id
_entity.type
_entity.pdbx_description
1 polymer ?
#
loop_
_entity_poly.entity_id
_entity_poly.type
_entity_poly.pdbx_seq_one_letter_code
_entity_poly.pdbx_strand_id
1 'polypeptide(L)'
;MGRTESQLRTKLKQGGYAEDAVEAAIRYVKSFGYINDVEYARSFIDSRKERKSKKELYAALVQKGVSSEIVEQVFEEADYGEEDSRQAIEALMRKRNYNPETADAKEKQKMMGYLMRKGFSYQDVRNVLQVCE
;
A
#
# COMPACT_ATOMS: atom_id res chain seq x y z
N MET A 1 2.92 14.88 -1.70
CA MET A 1 3.80 13.81 -2.16
C MET A 1 4.34 14.08 -3.54
N GLY A 2 5.60 13.71 -3.78
CA GLY A 2 6.21 13.86 -5.09
C GLY A 2 5.65 12.88 -6.10
N ARG A 3 6.21 12.92 -7.30
CA ARG A 3 5.87 12.00 -8.38
C ARG A 3 6.88 10.87 -8.44
N THR A 4 6.46 9.70 -8.89
CA THR A 4 7.40 8.62 -9.21
C THR A 4 8.10 8.94 -10.53
N GLU A 5 9.24 8.28 -10.78
CA GLU A 5 9.93 8.39 -12.06
C GLU A 5 9.00 8.05 -13.22
N SER A 6 8.24 6.97 -13.08
CA SER A 6 7.30 6.52 -14.10
C SER A 6 6.23 7.57 -14.40
N GLN A 7 5.69 8.21 -13.38
CA GLN A 7 4.67 9.25 -13.54
C GLN A 7 5.24 10.47 -14.28
N LEU A 8 6.45 10.89 -13.92
CA LEU A 8 7.09 11.99 -14.61
C LEU A 8 7.40 11.67 -16.06
N ARG A 9 7.91 10.47 -16.32
CA ARG A 9 8.19 10.00 -17.67
C ARG A 9 6.94 10.06 -18.55
N THR A 10 5.82 9.55 -18.04
CA THR A 10 4.55 9.59 -18.74
C THR A 10 4.13 11.02 -19.06
N LYS A 11 4.23 11.91 -18.10
CA LYS A 11 3.84 13.30 -18.27
C LYS A 11 4.68 13.99 -19.34
N LEU A 12 6.00 13.77 -19.35
CA LEU A 12 6.88 14.35 -20.35
C LEU A 12 6.58 13.82 -21.74
N LYS A 13 6.28 12.53 -21.87
CA LYS A 13 5.89 11.94 -23.17
C LYS A 13 4.57 12.53 -23.66
N GLN A 14 3.61 12.72 -22.78
CA GLN A 14 2.33 13.37 -23.13
C GLN A 14 2.51 14.81 -23.59
N GLY A 15 3.56 15.49 -23.11
CA GLY A 15 3.90 16.83 -23.53
C GLY A 15 4.56 16.90 -24.90
N GLY A 16 4.78 15.78 -25.56
CA GLY A 16 5.34 15.73 -26.91
C GLY A 16 6.86 15.78 -26.99
N TYR A 17 7.56 15.62 -25.88
CA TYR A 17 9.02 15.63 -25.88
C TYR A 17 9.58 14.33 -26.47
N ALA A 18 10.68 14.44 -27.20
CA ALA A 18 11.38 13.29 -27.75
C ALA A 18 11.94 12.42 -26.61
N GLU A 19 12.08 11.12 -26.88
CA GLU A 19 12.55 10.16 -25.90
C GLU A 19 13.89 10.56 -25.26
N ASP A 20 14.83 11.03 -26.07
CA ASP A 20 16.15 11.49 -25.60
C ASP A 20 16.01 12.63 -24.60
N ALA A 21 15.13 13.59 -24.90
CA ALA A 21 14.87 14.72 -24.01
C ALA A 21 14.22 14.27 -22.71
N VAL A 22 13.31 13.30 -22.78
CA VAL A 22 12.66 12.72 -21.60
C VAL A 22 13.71 12.07 -20.69
N GLU A 23 14.59 11.24 -21.25
CA GLU A 23 15.62 10.56 -20.48
C GLU A 23 16.60 11.55 -19.84
N ALA A 24 17.00 12.59 -20.58
CA ALA A 24 17.90 13.61 -20.06
C ALA A 24 17.26 14.38 -18.90
N ALA A 25 15.98 14.73 -19.03
CA ALA A 25 15.25 15.45 -18.00
C ALA A 25 15.13 14.59 -16.73
N ILE A 26 14.84 13.30 -16.88
CA ILE A 26 14.72 12.40 -15.73
C ILE A 26 16.05 12.26 -15.00
N ARG A 27 17.14 12.06 -15.74
CA ARG A 27 18.48 12.01 -15.12
C ARG A 27 18.80 13.28 -14.36
N TYR A 28 18.43 14.43 -14.94
CA TYR A 28 18.68 15.74 -14.32
C TYR A 28 17.95 15.86 -12.98
N VAL A 29 16.64 15.60 -12.95
CA VAL A 29 15.85 15.74 -11.72
C VAL A 29 16.24 14.68 -10.67
N LYS A 30 16.66 13.51 -11.09
CA LYS A 30 17.16 12.48 -10.17
C LYS A 30 18.46 12.91 -9.50
N SER A 31 19.35 13.58 -10.24
CA SER A 31 20.63 14.03 -9.70
C SER A 31 20.46 15.08 -8.60
N PHE A 32 19.34 15.80 -8.59
CA PHE A 32 19.03 16.77 -7.55
C PHE A 32 18.12 16.20 -6.46
N GLY A 33 17.79 14.92 -6.52
CA GLY A 33 16.93 14.28 -5.51
C GLY A 33 15.46 14.65 -5.60
N TYR A 34 15.02 15.26 -6.69
CA TYR A 34 13.62 15.64 -6.87
C TYR A 34 12.71 14.43 -7.17
N ILE A 35 13.29 13.33 -7.64
CA ILE A 35 12.59 12.06 -7.82
C ILE A 35 13.33 11.02 -7.01
N ASN A 36 12.60 10.36 -6.13
CA ASN A 36 13.15 9.27 -5.32
C ASN A 36 12.03 8.29 -5.03
N ASP A 37 11.98 7.21 -5.78
CA ASP A 37 10.92 6.21 -5.66
C ASP A 37 10.94 5.51 -4.30
N VAL A 38 12.13 5.36 -3.69
CA VAL A 38 12.25 4.78 -2.35
C VAL A 38 11.55 5.66 -1.32
N GLU A 39 11.84 6.95 -1.33
CA GLU A 39 11.20 7.89 -0.41
C GLU A 39 9.71 8.03 -0.68
N TYR A 40 9.32 8.02 -1.95
CA TYR A 40 7.90 8.03 -2.32
C TYR A 40 7.17 6.83 -1.73
N ALA A 41 7.73 5.63 -1.90
CA ALA A 41 7.14 4.41 -1.37
C ALA A 41 7.09 4.42 0.15
N ARG A 42 8.16 4.87 0.80
CA ARG A 42 8.21 4.96 2.26
C ARG A 42 7.13 5.88 2.80
N SER A 43 7.01 7.07 2.26
CA SER A 43 5.97 8.03 2.66
C SER A 43 4.57 7.51 2.41
N PHE A 44 4.37 6.84 1.28
CA PHE A 44 3.09 6.25 0.93
C PHE A 44 2.67 5.19 1.94
N ILE A 45 3.59 4.30 2.28
CA ILE A 45 3.34 3.23 3.25
C ILE A 45 3.09 3.81 4.63
N ASP A 46 3.96 4.69 5.11
CA ASP A 46 3.86 5.28 6.44
C ASP A 46 2.54 6.02 6.66
N SER A 47 2.05 6.70 5.63
CA SER A 47 0.82 7.47 5.74
C SER A 47 -0.45 6.60 5.69
N ARG A 48 -0.35 5.36 5.23
CA ARG A 48 -1.52 4.50 4.98
C ARG A 48 -1.50 3.14 5.69
N LYS A 49 -0.41 2.77 6.32
CA LYS A 49 -0.25 1.42 6.90
C LYS A 49 -1.27 1.10 8.00
N GLU A 50 -1.81 2.11 8.64
CA GLU A 50 -2.82 1.91 9.70
C GLU A 50 -4.21 1.63 9.14
N ARG A 51 -4.41 1.78 7.84
CA ARG A 51 -5.72 1.66 7.21
C ARG A 51 -5.76 0.68 6.04
N LYS A 52 -4.61 0.26 5.55
CA LYS A 52 -4.51 -0.57 4.35
C LYS A 52 -3.69 -1.82 4.62
N SER A 53 -4.04 -2.90 3.95
CA SER A 53 -3.24 -4.12 4.04
C SER A 53 -1.94 -3.95 3.27
N LYS A 54 -0.95 -4.76 3.60
CA LYS A 54 0.32 -4.80 2.89
C LYS A 54 0.09 -5.05 1.39
N LYS A 55 -0.82 -5.97 1.07
CA LYS A 55 -1.13 -6.31 -0.32
C LYS A 55 -1.73 -5.13 -1.08
N GLU A 56 -2.62 -4.37 -0.46
CA GLU A 56 -3.19 -3.17 -1.07
C GLU A 56 -2.14 -2.10 -1.31
N LEU A 57 -1.25 -1.89 -0.35
CA LEU A 57 -0.17 -0.92 -0.48
C LEU A 57 0.80 -1.32 -1.59
N TYR A 58 1.16 -2.59 -1.66
CA TYR A 58 2.01 -3.13 -2.70
C TYR A 58 1.41 -2.89 -4.08
N ALA A 59 0.16 -3.29 -4.26
CA ALA A 59 -0.53 -3.14 -5.55
C ALA A 59 -0.63 -1.67 -5.97
N ALA A 60 -0.94 -0.78 -5.02
CA ALA A 60 -1.06 0.64 -5.32
C ALA A 60 0.27 1.25 -5.76
N LEU A 61 1.37 0.88 -5.10
CA LEU A 61 2.69 1.39 -5.46
C LEU A 61 3.15 0.89 -6.83
N VAL A 62 2.92 -0.38 -7.12
CA VAL A 62 3.23 -0.94 -8.44
C VAL A 62 2.42 -0.23 -9.52
N GLN A 63 1.15 0.03 -9.26
CA GLN A 63 0.30 0.76 -10.21
C GLN A 63 0.82 2.18 -10.47
N LYS A 64 1.41 2.80 -9.48
CA LYS A 64 2.01 4.15 -9.62
C LYS A 64 3.38 4.12 -10.30
N GLY A 65 3.87 2.94 -10.64
CA GLY A 65 5.11 2.79 -11.39
C GLY A 65 6.36 2.57 -10.53
N VAL A 66 6.19 2.29 -9.25
CA VAL A 66 7.32 1.91 -8.39
C VAL A 66 7.63 0.43 -8.64
N SER A 67 8.91 0.09 -8.83
CA SER A 67 9.28 -1.30 -9.08
C SER A 67 9.01 -2.18 -7.87
N SER A 68 8.69 -3.44 -8.11
CA SER A 68 8.43 -4.40 -7.03
C SER A 68 9.62 -4.55 -6.10
N GLU A 69 10.83 -4.46 -6.63
CA GLU A 69 12.06 -4.54 -5.84
C GLU A 69 12.14 -3.41 -4.81
N ILE A 70 11.81 -2.20 -5.22
CA ILE A 70 11.77 -1.04 -4.31
C ILE A 70 10.68 -1.23 -3.26
N VAL A 71 9.50 -1.67 -3.68
CA VAL A 71 8.38 -1.88 -2.75
C VAL A 71 8.75 -2.91 -1.69
N GLU A 72 9.33 -4.03 -2.10
CA GLU A 72 9.75 -5.06 -1.16
C GLU A 72 10.83 -4.57 -0.19
N GLN A 73 11.80 -3.82 -0.70
CA GLN A 73 12.86 -3.24 0.12
C GLN A 73 12.27 -2.29 1.18
N VAL A 74 11.34 -1.44 0.79
CA VAL A 74 10.75 -0.46 1.70
C VAL A 74 9.90 -1.16 2.76
N PHE A 75 9.16 -2.20 2.41
CA PHE A 75 8.40 -2.97 3.39
C PHE A 75 9.31 -3.66 4.40
N GLU A 76 10.43 -4.18 3.94
CA GLU A 76 11.42 -4.81 4.81
C GLU A 76 11.99 -3.81 5.81
N GLU A 77 12.34 -2.62 5.33
CA GLU A 77 12.88 -1.54 6.17
C GLU A 77 11.83 -0.96 7.13
N ALA A 78 10.58 -0.87 6.68
CA ALA A 78 9.48 -0.32 7.48
C ALA A 78 8.99 -1.30 8.54
N ASP A 79 9.43 -2.56 8.47
CA ASP A 79 9.03 -3.61 9.40
C ASP A 79 7.51 -3.71 9.56
N TYR A 80 6.81 -3.76 8.41
CA TYR A 80 5.36 -3.93 8.39
C TYR A 80 5.03 -5.33 8.90
N GLY A 81 4.48 -5.42 10.09
CA GLY A 81 4.26 -6.69 10.75
C GLY A 81 2.82 -6.91 11.19
N GLU A 82 2.65 -7.87 12.10
CA GLU A 82 1.34 -8.27 12.60
C GLU A 82 0.58 -7.12 13.27
N GLU A 83 1.28 -6.26 14.00
CA GLU A 83 0.64 -5.13 14.69
C GLU A 83 0.07 -4.13 13.68
N ASP A 84 0.77 -3.88 12.58
CA ASP A 84 0.29 -2.98 11.53
C ASP A 84 -0.97 -3.55 10.87
N SER A 85 -0.97 -4.86 10.58
CA SER A 85 -2.13 -5.55 10.02
C SER A 85 -3.31 -5.48 10.98
N ARG A 86 -3.06 -5.71 12.27
CA ARG A 86 -4.10 -5.67 13.30
C ARG A 86 -4.75 -4.30 13.40
N GLN A 87 -3.94 -3.24 13.42
CA GLN A 87 -4.44 -1.86 13.45
C GLN A 87 -5.29 -1.53 12.24
N ALA A 88 -4.85 -1.95 11.05
CA ALA A 88 -5.61 -1.72 9.83
C ALA A 88 -6.94 -2.47 9.85
N ILE A 89 -6.95 -3.72 10.30
CA ILE A 89 -8.17 -4.51 10.40
C ILE A 89 -9.14 -3.86 11.40
N GLU A 90 -8.65 -3.47 12.56
CA GLU A 90 -9.49 -2.81 13.58
C GLU A 90 -10.08 -1.50 13.07
N ALA A 91 -9.31 -0.73 12.31
CA ALA A 91 -9.81 0.51 11.71
C ALA A 91 -10.97 0.25 10.75
N LEU A 92 -10.86 -0.81 9.93
CA LEU A 92 -11.93 -1.18 9.01
C LEU A 92 -13.16 -1.71 9.74
N MET A 93 -12.97 -2.44 10.83
CA MET A 93 -14.07 -2.90 11.67
C MET A 93 -14.84 -1.72 12.26
N ARG A 94 -14.13 -0.72 12.77
CA ARG A 94 -14.76 0.49 13.31
C ARG A 94 -15.52 1.24 12.22
N LYS A 95 -14.95 1.35 11.05
CA LYS A 95 -15.58 2.04 9.92
C LYS A 95 -16.90 1.38 9.53
N ARG A 96 -17.01 0.07 9.66
CA ARG A 96 -18.22 -0.67 9.33
C ARG A 96 -19.12 -0.94 10.53
N ASN A 97 -18.81 -0.35 11.66
CA ASN A 97 -19.58 -0.52 12.91
C ASN A 97 -19.70 -2.00 13.31
N TYR A 98 -18.65 -2.77 13.07
CA TYR A 98 -18.61 -4.18 13.42
C TYR A 98 -18.16 -4.35 14.87
N ASN A 99 -18.93 -5.11 15.66
CA ASN A 99 -18.58 -5.43 17.04
C ASN A 99 -18.34 -6.93 17.16
N PRO A 100 -17.07 -7.37 17.39
CA PRO A 100 -16.78 -8.79 17.47
C PRO A 100 -17.46 -9.52 18.64
N GLU A 101 -17.82 -8.78 19.70
CA GLU A 101 -18.47 -9.37 20.86
C GLU A 101 -19.92 -9.72 20.61
N THR A 102 -20.62 -8.95 19.77
CA THR A 102 -22.04 -9.15 19.53
C THR A 102 -22.34 -9.77 18.15
N ALA A 103 -21.32 -9.89 17.31
CA ALA A 103 -21.51 -10.43 15.95
C ALA A 103 -21.84 -11.92 15.99
N ASP A 104 -22.84 -12.32 15.22
CA ASP A 104 -23.15 -13.74 15.06
C ASP A 104 -22.21 -14.41 14.03
N ALA A 105 -22.35 -15.71 13.84
CA ALA A 105 -21.48 -16.46 12.93
C ALA A 105 -21.56 -15.94 11.49
N LYS A 106 -22.73 -15.53 11.04
CA LYS A 106 -22.93 -15.01 9.69
C LYS A 106 -22.23 -13.66 9.50
N GLU A 107 -22.34 -12.79 10.49
CA GLU A 107 -21.67 -11.49 10.47
C GLU A 107 -20.14 -11.64 10.49
N LYS A 108 -19.64 -12.58 11.30
CA LYS A 108 -18.21 -12.88 11.34
C LYS A 108 -17.70 -13.37 9.99
N GLN A 109 -18.44 -14.27 9.35
CA GLN A 109 -18.08 -14.78 8.03
C GLN A 109 -18.04 -13.69 6.98
N LYS A 110 -19.00 -12.78 7.00
CA LYS A 110 -19.04 -11.65 6.07
C LYS A 110 -17.84 -10.73 6.28
N MET A 111 -17.50 -10.45 7.54
CA MET A 111 -16.35 -9.60 7.86
C MET A 111 -15.04 -10.26 7.44
N MET A 112 -14.89 -11.56 7.70
CA MET A 112 -13.71 -12.30 7.27
C MET A 112 -13.53 -12.22 5.75
N GLY A 113 -14.60 -12.48 5.00
CA GLY A 113 -14.58 -12.39 3.54
C GLY A 113 -14.19 -11.00 3.05
N TYR A 114 -14.75 -9.99 3.66
CA TYR A 114 -14.44 -8.60 3.33
C TYR A 114 -12.95 -8.28 3.55
N LEU A 115 -12.42 -8.65 4.71
CA LEU A 115 -11.02 -8.37 5.06
C LEU A 115 -10.06 -9.15 4.18
N MET A 116 -10.40 -10.39 3.85
CA MET A 116 -9.57 -11.20 2.95
C MET A 116 -9.55 -10.62 1.53
N ARG A 117 -10.69 -10.10 1.05
CA ARG A 117 -10.72 -9.41 -0.24
C ARG A 117 -9.90 -8.12 -0.23
N LYS A 118 -9.77 -7.48 0.94
CA LYS A 118 -8.88 -6.32 1.10
C LYS A 118 -7.41 -6.72 1.10
N GLY A 119 -7.10 -8.00 1.21
CA GLY A 119 -5.73 -8.48 1.10
C GLY A 119 -5.07 -8.89 2.42
N PHE A 120 -5.82 -8.89 3.52
CA PHE A 120 -5.27 -9.37 4.78
C PHE A 120 -5.21 -10.90 4.77
N SER A 121 -4.21 -11.46 5.45
CA SER A 121 -4.07 -12.91 5.53
C SER A 121 -5.15 -13.50 6.43
N TYR A 122 -5.50 -14.75 6.16
CA TYR A 122 -6.45 -15.48 7.00
C TYR A 122 -6.02 -15.50 8.46
N GLN A 123 -4.72 -15.70 8.70
CA GLN A 123 -4.20 -15.75 10.06
C GLN A 123 -4.39 -14.44 10.81
N ASP A 124 -4.08 -13.32 10.15
CA ASP A 124 -4.25 -12.01 10.76
C ASP A 124 -5.72 -11.69 11.05
N VAL A 125 -6.60 -11.99 10.09
CA VAL A 125 -8.03 -11.78 10.24
C VAL A 125 -8.58 -12.61 11.39
N ARG A 126 -8.22 -13.88 11.44
CA ARG A 126 -8.64 -14.80 12.48
C ARG A 126 -8.22 -14.33 13.86
N ASN A 127 -6.97 -13.86 13.99
CA ASN A 127 -6.44 -13.38 15.26
C ASN A 127 -7.22 -12.16 15.77
N VAL A 128 -7.57 -11.25 14.89
CA VAL A 128 -8.29 -10.04 15.29
C VAL A 128 -9.76 -10.32 15.59
N LEU A 129 -10.40 -11.13 14.77
CA LEU A 129 -11.82 -11.46 14.95
C LEU A 129 -12.03 -12.52 16.03
N GLN A 130 -10.98 -13.16 16.51
CA GLN A 130 -11.05 -14.23 17.52
C GLN A 130 -11.99 -15.36 17.10
N VAL A 131 -11.89 -15.77 15.84
CA VAL A 131 -12.71 -16.83 15.30
C VAL A 131 -12.16 -18.17 15.79
N CYS A 132 -13.00 -18.94 16.46
CA CYS A 132 -12.67 -20.31 16.85
C CYS A 132 -12.83 -21.25 15.66
N GLU A 133 -11.94 -22.22 15.55
CA GLU A 133 -12.04 -23.26 14.55
C GLU A 133 -13.14 -24.24 14.87
#